data_2c22b064ca38e56bd9603381bee2b4a1
#
_entry.id   2c22b064ca38e56bd9603381bee2b4a1
#
_cell.length_a   1.000
_cell.length_b   1.000
_cell.length_c   1.000
_cell.angle_alpha   90.00
_cell.angle_beta   90.00
_cell.angle_gamma   90.00
#
_symmetry.space_group_name_H-M   'P 1'
#
loop_
_entity.id
_entity.type
_entity.pdbx_description
1 polymer ?
#
loop_
_entity_poly.entity_id
_entity_poly.type
_entity_poly.pdbx_seq_one_letter_code
_entity_poly.pdbx_strand_id
1 'polypeptide(L)'
;RDGRAGVHVLMRYPVRLLTAQQVQRAATLICATEQLRRDAVLAQRSGGEINPWGEEPFRIGLWVGSKVTPNWYDQAKEALDAMRNKYAGAGASNPIQVLACPWCGREIEPGQDAECDSARRRVIVWCGDPDGLCPFTRKQSAQWLEGIPVVTVDEEVFRLVPSLVIGTVDKFAQLPLRGQTGLLFGRTRSGCARQGYRHPDLVAKTECKDGGHPQRGSLPGTKPQTCGMLRPPDLIIQDELHLISGALGTMVGLYETAVDRMTSWTVGGTAVRPKLVASTATVRRAKGQVHSLFNRDLSIFPAPVLDAGETFFSTQIPVDDDHPGRRYLGVCAHGQ
;
A
#
# COMPACT_ATOMS: atom_id res chain seq x y z
N ARG A 1 15.68 -0.84 8.45
CA ARG A 1 15.43 0.59 8.17
C ARG A 1 15.38 1.38 9.49
N ASP A 2 15.68 2.67 9.44
CA ASP A 2 15.87 3.59 10.57
C ASP A 2 14.56 4.14 11.17
N GLY A 3 13.41 3.49 10.95
CA GLY A 3 12.11 3.86 11.53
C GLY A 3 11.53 5.21 11.06
N ARG A 4 12.09 5.80 10.00
CA ARG A 4 11.62 7.09 9.48
C ARG A 4 10.40 6.95 8.59
N ALA A 5 9.56 7.99 8.57
CA ALA A 5 8.41 8.10 7.69
C ALA A 5 8.79 8.06 6.19
N GLY A 6 7.86 7.65 5.36
CA GLY A 6 7.98 7.60 3.91
C GLY A 6 7.55 6.27 3.32
N VAL A 7 7.27 6.27 2.03
CA VAL A 7 6.98 5.03 1.30
C VAL A 7 8.26 4.20 1.18
N HIS A 8 8.22 2.97 1.64
CA HIS A 8 9.37 2.06 1.59
C HIS A 8 9.31 1.15 0.39
N VAL A 9 8.12 0.64 0.12
CA VAL A 9 7.86 -0.29 -0.97
C VAL A 9 6.77 0.28 -1.87
N LEU A 10 7.06 0.32 -3.16
CA LEU A 10 6.12 0.70 -4.18
C LEU A 10 5.83 -0.51 -5.06
N MET A 11 4.62 -1.04 -4.99
CA MET A 11 4.21 -2.24 -5.71
C MET A 11 3.21 -1.88 -6.81
N ARG A 12 3.45 -2.34 -8.03
CA ARG A 12 2.72 -1.93 -9.22
C ARG A 12 2.12 -3.13 -9.94
N TYR A 13 0.85 -3.02 -10.27
CA TYR A 13 0.08 -4.03 -10.99
C TYR A 13 -0.55 -3.46 -12.26
N PRO A 14 -0.52 -4.17 -13.38
CA PRO A 14 -1.20 -3.74 -14.59
C PRO A 14 -2.71 -3.96 -14.55
N VAL A 15 -3.19 -4.89 -13.73
CA VAL A 15 -4.60 -5.31 -13.69
C VAL A 15 -5.23 -5.06 -12.31
N ARG A 16 -6.41 -4.44 -12.29
CA ARG A 16 -7.13 -4.03 -11.08
C ARG A 16 -7.58 -5.20 -10.18
N LEU A 17 -8.00 -6.31 -10.77
CA LEU A 17 -8.51 -7.47 -10.03
C LEU A 17 -7.44 -8.17 -9.19
N LEU A 18 -6.23 -8.29 -9.72
CA LEU A 18 -5.09 -8.85 -8.99
C LEU A 18 -4.73 -7.98 -7.78
N THR A 19 -4.91 -6.67 -7.90
CA THR A 19 -4.59 -5.71 -6.84
C THR A 19 -5.37 -5.98 -5.55
N ALA A 20 -6.68 -6.30 -5.63
CA ALA A 20 -7.51 -6.53 -4.43
C ALA A 20 -7.01 -7.74 -3.62
N GLN A 21 -6.68 -8.86 -4.27
CA GLN A 21 -6.15 -10.05 -3.60
C GLN A 21 -4.77 -9.81 -2.97
N GLN A 22 -3.91 -9.05 -3.65
CA GLN A 22 -2.59 -8.74 -3.12
C GLN A 22 -2.66 -7.78 -1.93
N VAL A 23 -3.61 -6.83 -1.94
CA VAL A 23 -3.87 -5.96 -0.78
C VAL A 23 -4.23 -6.80 0.44
N GLN A 24 -5.14 -7.78 0.32
CA GLN A 24 -5.54 -8.63 1.44
C GLN A 24 -4.36 -9.40 2.04
N ARG A 25 -3.49 -9.98 1.19
CA ARG A 25 -2.28 -10.69 1.65
C ARG A 25 -1.25 -9.74 2.28
N ALA A 26 -1.00 -8.62 1.64
CA ALA A 26 -0.06 -7.63 2.15
C ALA A 26 -0.56 -6.97 3.45
N ALA A 27 -1.88 -6.78 3.60
CA ALA A 27 -2.48 -6.25 4.82
C ALA A 27 -2.20 -7.15 6.04
N THR A 28 -2.20 -8.48 5.88
CA THR A 28 -1.82 -9.41 6.96
C THR A 28 -0.38 -9.17 7.44
N LEU A 29 0.56 -9.01 6.50
CA LEU A 29 1.95 -8.69 6.84
C LEU A 29 2.06 -7.33 7.53
N ILE A 30 1.37 -6.31 7.02
CA ILE A 30 1.39 -4.97 7.61
C ILE A 30 0.76 -4.96 9.01
N CYS A 31 -0.34 -5.68 9.23
CA CYS A 31 -0.92 -5.84 10.57
C CYS A 31 0.08 -6.47 11.55
N ALA A 32 0.77 -7.54 11.13
CA ALA A 32 1.77 -8.19 11.96
C ALA A 32 2.95 -7.27 12.29
N THR A 33 3.49 -6.57 11.31
CA THR A 33 4.60 -5.63 11.51
C THR A 33 4.19 -4.41 12.34
N GLU A 34 2.97 -3.90 12.16
CA GLU A 34 2.45 -2.81 12.98
C GLU A 34 2.24 -3.25 14.44
N GLN A 35 1.79 -4.48 14.68
CA GLN A 35 1.69 -5.00 16.05
C GLN A 35 3.06 -5.10 16.71
N LEU A 36 4.06 -5.63 16.03
CA LEU A 36 5.44 -5.67 16.53
C LEU A 36 5.98 -4.27 16.86
N ARG A 37 5.69 -3.28 16.01
CA ARG A 37 6.06 -1.89 16.30
C ARG A 37 5.35 -1.36 17.55
N ARG A 38 4.04 -1.60 17.68
CA ARG A 38 3.25 -1.18 18.86
C ARG A 38 3.81 -1.77 20.14
N ASP A 39 4.14 -3.06 20.13
CA ASP A 39 4.72 -3.75 21.28
C ASP A 39 6.09 -3.17 21.65
N ALA A 40 6.94 -2.88 20.65
CA ALA A 40 8.24 -2.24 20.90
C ALA A 40 8.12 -0.81 21.45
N VAL A 41 7.15 -0.01 20.96
CA VAL A 41 6.86 1.32 21.52
C VAL A 41 6.39 1.23 22.98
N LEU A 42 5.53 0.28 23.29
CA LEU A 42 5.05 0.08 24.66
C LEU A 42 6.19 -0.38 25.59
N ALA A 43 7.01 -1.31 25.13
CA ALA A 43 8.19 -1.75 25.87
C ALA A 43 9.15 -0.58 26.17
N GLN A 44 9.46 0.24 25.17
CA GLN A 44 10.29 1.44 25.35
C GLN A 44 9.68 2.44 26.34
N ARG A 45 8.37 2.69 26.27
CA ARG A 45 7.66 3.58 27.21
C ARG A 45 7.68 3.07 28.65
N SER A 46 7.79 1.76 28.82
CA SER A 46 7.91 1.10 30.14
C SER A 46 9.36 0.96 30.62
N GLY A 47 10.33 1.62 29.96
CA GLY A 47 11.74 1.59 30.35
C GLY A 47 12.54 0.41 29.77
N GLY A 48 11.98 -0.30 28.77
CA GLY A 48 12.66 -1.37 28.04
C GLY A 48 13.59 -0.86 26.93
N GLU A 49 13.92 -1.75 26.00
CA GLU A 49 14.84 -1.45 24.89
C GLU A 49 14.30 -0.35 23.96
N ILE A 50 15.22 0.33 23.28
CA ILE A 50 14.88 1.35 22.28
C ILE A 50 14.13 0.69 21.12
N ASN A 51 12.97 1.25 20.77
CA ASN A 51 12.19 0.79 19.65
C ASN A 51 12.95 0.97 18.32
N PRO A 52 13.32 -0.10 17.62
CA PRO A 52 14.06 -0.02 16.36
C PRO A 52 13.18 0.36 15.17
N TRP A 53 11.85 0.33 15.32
CA TRP A 53 10.89 0.51 14.23
C TRP A 53 10.41 1.95 14.05
N GLY A 54 10.67 2.82 15.03
CA GLY A 54 10.25 4.22 15.03
C GLY A 54 8.80 4.43 15.47
N GLU A 55 8.40 5.71 15.50
CA GLU A 55 7.08 6.13 15.99
C GLU A 55 5.98 6.08 14.92
N GLU A 56 6.35 6.19 13.64
CA GLU A 56 5.39 6.22 12.54
C GLU A 56 4.74 4.85 12.30
N PRO A 57 3.39 4.77 12.23
CA PRO A 57 2.69 3.52 11.98
C PRO A 57 3.04 2.91 10.62
N PHE A 58 3.18 1.59 10.59
CA PHE A 58 3.25 0.86 9.32
C PHE A 58 1.85 0.77 8.72
N ARG A 59 1.70 1.26 7.50
CA ARG A 59 0.45 1.26 6.75
C ARG A 59 0.64 0.70 5.36
N ILE A 60 -0.43 0.14 4.82
CA ILE A 60 -0.55 -0.17 3.40
C ILE A 60 -1.52 0.82 2.74
N GLY A 61 -1.12 1.41 1.62
CA GLY A 61 -1.94 2.29 0.80
C GLY A 61 -2.35 1.62 -0.49
N LEU A 62 -3.63 1.71 -0.84
CA LEU A 62 -4.16 1.25 -2.12
C LEU A 62 -4.42 2.45 -3.03
N TRP A 63 -3.61 2.59 -4.07
CA TRP A 63 -3.70 3.68 -5.03
C TRP A 63 -4.14 3.17 -6.41
N VAL A 64 -5.47 3.10 -6.60
CA VAL A 64 -6.10 2.50 -7.78
C VAL A 64 -7.13 3.43 -8.41
N GLY A 65 -7.76 3.01 -9.52
CA GLY A 65 -8.71 3.85 -10.25
C GLY A 65 -9.91 4.33 -9.42
N SER A 66 -10.37 5.55 -9.67
CA SER A 66 -11.46 6.22 -8.94
C SER A 66 -12.81 5.51 -8.98
N LYS A 67 -12.97 4.51 -9.86
CA LYS A 67 -14.14 3.62 -9.84
C LYS A 67 -14.04 2.53 -8.77
N VAL A 68 -12.86 2.30 -8.21
CA VAL A 68 -12.62 1.29 -7.17
C VAL A 68 -12.56 1.95 -5.79
N THR A 69 -11.70 2.97 -5.64
CA THR A 69 -11.51 3.69 -4.37
C THR A 69 -11.73 5.19 -4.56
N PRO A 70 -12.22 5.90 -3.52
CA PRO A 70 -12.43 7.35 -3.57
C PRO A 70 -11.10 8.10 -3.72
N ASN A 71 -11.11 9.20 -4.47
CA ASN A 71 -9.95 10.10 -4.52
C ASN A 71 -9.87 11.04 -3.32
N TRP A 72 -11.01 11.41 -2.72
CA TRP A 72 -11.13 12.41 -1.68
C TRP A 72 -11.90 11.89 -0.47
N TYR A 73 -11.55 12.38 0.70
CA TYR A 73 -12.22 12.05 1.95
C TYR A 73 -13.73 12.30 1.91
N ASP A 74 -14.17 13.42 1.31
CA ASP A 74 -15.59 13.76 1.25
C ASP A 74 -16.38 12.73 0.44
N GLN A 75 -15.82 12.24 -0.68
CA GLN A 75 -16.39 11.14 -1.46
C GLN A 75 -16.46 9.82 -0.67
N ALA A 76 -15.43 9.55 0.12
CA ALA A 76 -15.41 8.37 0.97
C ALA A 76 -16.46 8.44 2.07
N LYS A 77 -16.65 9.61 2.65
CA LYS A 77 -17.69 9.87 3.65
C LYS A 77 -19.08 9.66 3.06
N GLU A 78 -19.37 10.26 1.91
CA GLU A 78 -20.64 10.07 1.21
C GLU A 78 -20.92 8.60 0.89
N ALA A 79 -19.89 7.86 0.42
CA ALA A 79 -20.01 6.43 0.14
C ALA A 79 -20.32 5.62 1.40
N LEU A 80 -19.65 5.89 2.53
CA LEU A 80 -19.94 5.22 3.80
C LEU A 80 -21.32 5.55 4.36
N ASP A 81 -21.74 6.80 4.27
CA ASP A 81 -23.07 7.22 4.71
C ASP A 81 -24.16 6.55 3.84
N ALA A 82 -23.95 6.40 2.55
CA ALA A 82 -24.82 5.65 1.65
C ALA A 82 -24.90 4.15 2.01
N MET A 83 -23.76 3.52 2.33
CA MET A 83 -23.72 2.11 2.78
C MET A 83 -24.50 1.92 4.09
N ARG A 84 -24.37 2.82 5.07
CA ARG A 84 -25.09 2.79 6.33
C ARG A 84 -26.60 2.89 6.15
N ASN A 85 -27.02 3.71 5.21
CA ASN A 85 -28.43 3.95 4.92
C ASN A 85 -29.04 2.98 3.91
N LYS A 86 -28.27 1.94 3.48
CA LYS A 86 -28.69 0.95 2.46
C LYS A 86 -29.09 1.56 1.10
N TYR A 87 -28.64 2.78 0.80
CA TYR A 87 -28.90 3.47 -0.47
C TYR A 87 -27.67 3.44 -1.43
N ALA A 88 -26.75 2.50 -1.21
CA ALA A 88 -25.56 2.40 -2.06
C ALA A 88 -25.99 2.09 -3.52
N GLY A 89 -25.96 3.09 -4.36
CA GLY A 89 -26.16 2.93 -5.80
C GLY A 89 -25.06 2.05 -6.41
N ALA A 90 -25.40 1.16 -7.32
CA ALA A 90 -24.44 0.37 -8.07
C ALA A 90 -23.48 1.32 -8.81
N GLY A 91 -22.19 1.26 -8.49
CA GLY A 91 -21.13 2.04 -9.19
C GLY A 91 -20.41 3.10 -8.34
N ALA A 92 -20.79 3.33 -7.09
CA ALA A 92 -20.01 4.19 -6.20
C ALA A 92 -18.67 3.54 -5.83
N SER A 93 -17.59 4.35 -5.78
CA SER A 93 -16.29 3.87 -5.29
C SER A 93 -16.39 3.47 -3.81
N ASN A 94 -15.76 2.35 -3.45
CA ASN A 94 -15.84 1.81 -2.09
C ASN A 94 -14.55 2.10 -1.30
N PRO A 95 -14.61 2.84 -0.18
CA PRO A 95 -13.44 3.05 0.67
C PRO A 95 -13.05 1.79 1.48
N ILE A 96 -13.93 0.80 1.59
CA ILE A 96 -13.65 -0.44 2.33
C ILE A 96 -13.25 -1.54 1.35
N GLN A 97 -11.96 -1.81 1.28
CA GLN A 97 -11.36 -2.78 0.36
C GLN A 97 -10.91 -4.07 1.07
N VAL A 98 -11.06 -4.13 2.38
CA VAL A 98 -10.77 -5.31 3.21
C VAL A 98 -12.10 -5.91 3.64
N LEU A 99 -12.39 -7.11 3.20
CA LEU A 99 -13.66 -7.80 3.52
C LEU A 99 -13.60 -8.52 4.87
N ALA A 100 -12.41 -8.86 5.32
CA ALA A 100 -12.16 -9.50 6.60
C ALA A 100 -10.94 -8.89 7.27
N CYS A 101 -10.93 -8.87 8.60
CA CYS A 101 -9.80 -8.39 9.38
C CYS A 101 -8.54 -9.19 9.03
N PRO A 102 -7.46 -8.54 8.57
CA PRO A 102 -6.25 -9.25 8.15
C PRO A 102 -5.52 -9.97 9.31
N TRP A 103 -5.86 -9.64 10.55
CA TRP A 103 -5.28 -10.25 11.74
C TRP A 103 -6.03 -11.51 12.20
N CYS A 104 -7.34 -11.39 12.42
CA CYS A 104 -8.12 -12.48 13.02
C CYS A 104 -9.13 -13.14 12.07
N GLY A 105 -9.26 -12.64 10.82
CA GLY A 105 -10.16 -13.20 9.81
C GLY A 105 -11.64 -12.84 9.99
N ARG A 106 -12.03 -12.07 11.02
CA ARG A 106 -13.42 -11.65 11.20
C ARG A 106 -13.89 -10.78 10.04
N GLU A 107 -15.08 -11.02 9.56
CA GLU A 107 -15.73 -10.21 8.53
C GLU A 107 -15.88 -8.75 8.97
N ILE A 108 -15.66 -7.83 8.05
CA ILE A 108 -15.78 -6.38 8.24
C ILE A 108 -17.13 -5.92 7.75
N GLU A 109 -17.91 -5.32 8.65
CA GLU A 109 -19.21 -4.72 8.34
C GLU A 109 -19.05 -3.19 8.12
N PRO A 110 -19.05 -2.70 6.85
CA PRO A 110 -18.72 -1.29 6.56
C PRO A 110 -19.54 -0.26 7.34
N GLY A 111 -20.82 -0.59 7.63
CA GLY A 111 -21.71 0.29 8.38
C GLY A 111 -21.35 0.46 9.85
N GLN A 112 -20.71 -0.54 10.46
CA GLN A 112 -20.39 -0.61 11.89
C GLN A 112 -18.90 -0.44 12.16
N ASP A 113 -18.06 -1.10 11.34
CA ASP A 113 -16.63 -1.23 11.56
C ASP A 113 -15.81 -0.11 10.91
N ALA A 114 -16.45 0.79 10.15
CA ALA A 114 -15.79 1.94 9.54
C ALA A 114 -16.24 3.26 10.16
N GLU A 115 -15.32 4.20 10.28
CA GLU A 115 -15.53 5.53 10.83
C GLU A 115 -14.92 6.62 9.96
N CYS A 116 -15.62 7.76 9.85
CA CYS A 116 -15.12 8.97 9.23
C CYS A 116 -14.66 9.98 10.30
N ASP A 117 -13.36 10.12 10.49
CA ASP A 117 -12.78 11.18 11.33
C ASP A 117 -12.67 12.48 10.52
N SER A 118 -13.65 13.37 10.71
CA SER A 118 -13.68 14.66 9.98
C SER A 118 -12.55 15.60 10.39
N ALA A 119 -12.03 15.51 11.62
CA ALA A 119 -10.96 16.39 12.07
C ALA A 119 -9.61 16.02 11.43
N ARG A 120 -9.37 14.73 11.24
CA ARG A 120 -8.18 14.21 10.58
C ARG A 120 -8.41 13.98 9.08
N ARG A 121 -9.65 14.06 8.61
CA ARG A 121 -10.07 13.68 7.25
C ARG A 121 -9.60 12.28 6.91
N ARG A 122 -9.99 11.31 7.74
CA ARG A 122 -9.60 9.90 7.62
C ARG A 122 -10.79 8.98 7.63
N VAL A 123 -10.71 7.93 6.84
CA VAL A 123 -11.53 6.73 6.98
C VAL A 123 -10.73 5.71 7.79
N ILE A 124 -11.26 5.32 8.94
CA ILE A 124 -10.63 4.35 9.83
C ILE A 124 -11.51 3.10 9.86
N VAL A 125 -10.90 1.95 9.60
CA VAL A 125 -11.57 0.65 9.67
C VAL A 125 -11.09 -0.06 10.92
N TRP A 126 -12.02 -0.55 11.73
CA TRP A 126 -11.75 -1.28 12.95
C TRP A 126 -12.09 -2.76 12.76
N CYS A 127 -11.55 -3.61 13.62
CA CYS A 127 -12.05 -4.98 13.73
C CYS A 127 -13.26 -5.01 14.66
N GLY A 128 -14.37 -5.55 14.18
CA GLY A 128 -15.59 -5.74 14.96
C GLY A 128 -15.56 -6.98 15.86
N ASP A 129 -14.39 -7.44 16.33
CA ASP A 129 -14.26 -8.60 17.22
C ASP A 129 -15.04 -8.35 18.52
N PRO A 130 -16.12 -9.15 18.81
CA PRO A 130 -17.00 -8.94 19.94
C PRO A 130 -16.31 -9.19 21.29
N ASP A 131 -15.31 -10.09 21.29
CA ASP A 131 -14.55 -10.40 22.50
C ASP A 131 -13.50 -9.32 22.80
N GLY A 132 -13.24 -8.43 21.83
CA GLY A 132 -12.29 -7.33 21.98
C GLY A 132 -10.83 -7.79 22.11
N LEU A 133 -10.52 -9.02 21.70
CA LEU A 133 -9.18 -9.61 21.80
C LEU A 133 -8.27 -9.19 20.63
N CYS A 134 -8.85 -8.89 19.46
CA CYS A 134 -8.09 -8.46 18.32
C CYS A 134 -7.44 -7.09 18.59
N PRO A 135 -6.13 -6.91 18.35
CA PRO A 135 -5.41 -5.65 18.59
C PRO A 135 -5.90 -4.49 17.73
N PHE A 136 -6.68 -4.77 16.68
CA PHE A 136 -7.23 -3.76 15.77
C PHE A 136 -8.70 -3.40 16.05
N THR A 137 -9.25 -3.84 17.19
CA THR A 137 -10.55 -3.35 17.67
C THR A 137 -10.45 -1.89 18.11
N ARG A 138 -11.56 -1.17 18.09
CA ARG A 138 -11.62 0.23 18.54
C ARG A 138 -11.06 0.41 19.96
N LYS A 139 -11.36 -0.52 20.87
CA LYS A 139 -10.89 -0.49 22.26
C LYS A 139 -9.37 -0.67 22.35
N GLN A 140 -8.81 -1.68 21.70
CA GLN A 140 -7.38 -1.99 21.78
C GLN A 140 -6.52 -0.96 21.04
N SER A 141 -7.06 -0.38 19.97
CA SER A 141 -6.33 0.57 19.12
C SER A 141 -6.55 2.04 19.49
N ALA A 142 -7.35 2.36 20.50
CA ALA A 142 -7.71 3.74 20.85
C ALA A 142 -6.49 4.66 21.05
N GLN A 143 -5.47 4.18 21.73
CA GLN A 143 -4.24 4.96 21.99
C GLN A 143 -3.40 5.24 20.74
N TRP A 144 -3.55 4.44 19.69
CA TRP A 144 -2.80 4.57 18.43
C TRP A 144 -3.50 5.49 17.43
N LEU A 145 -4.79 5.77 17.64
CA LEU A 145 -5.65 6.53 16.71
C LEU A 145 -5.63 5.92 15.28
N GLU A 146 -5.44 4.61 15.21
CA GLU A 146 -5.24 3.83 14.00
C GLU A 146 -5.93 2.48 14.15
N GLY A 147 -6.86 2.14 13.27
CA GLY A 147 -7.51 0.83 13.21
C GLY A 147 -6.67 -0.21 12.47
N ILE A 148 -7.30 -0.98 11.60
CA ILE A 148 -6.64 -1.81 10.62
C ILE A 148 -5.82 -0.86 9.70
N PRO A 149 -4.50 -1.06 9.57
CA PRO A 149 -3.61 -0.06 8.96
C PRO A 149 -3.66 -0.10 7.42
N VAL A 150 -4.86 -0.02 6.86
CA VAL A 150 -5.13 -0.01 5.42
C VAL A 150 -5.74 1.33 5.03
N VAL A 151 -5.11 2.00 4.07
CA VAL A 151 -5.49 3.33 3.56
C VAL A 151 -5.92 3.20 2.11
N THR A 152 -7.14 3.60 1.80
CA THR A 152 -7.76 3.37 0.49
C THR A 152 -8.22 4.66 -0.22
N VAL A 153 -8.19 5.78 0.46
CA VAL A 153 -8.53 7.09 -0.11
C VAL A 153 -7.26 7.75 -0.66
N ASP A 154 -7.24 8.16 -1.93
CA ASP A 154 -6.03 8.75 -2.55
C ASP A 154 -5.49 9.94 -1.74
N GLU A 155 -6.37 10.84 -1.27
CA GLU A 155 -6.00 11.96 -0.39
C GLU A 155 -5.22 11.51 0.83
N GLU A 156 -5.67 10.43 1.49
CA GLU A 156 -5.01 9.88 2.66
C GLU A 156 -3.70 9.18 2.31
N VAL A 157 -3.66 8.44 1.19
CA VAL A 157 -2.42 7.79 0.70
C VAL A 157 -1.32 8.82 0.51
N PHE A 158 -1.63 9.98 -0.07
CA PHE A 158 -0.63 11.03 -0.25
C PHE A 158 -0.22 11.69 1.07
N ARG A 159 -1.16 11.98 1.97
CA ARG A 159 -0.86 12.68 3.22
C ARG A 159 -0.17 11.82 4.27
N LEU A 160 -0.48 10.53 4.30
CA LEU A 160 0.04 9.60 5.30
C LEU A 160 1.28 8.85 4.84
N VAL A 161 1.60 8.89 3.55
CA VAL A 161 2.75 8.19 2.92
C VAL A 161 2.95 6.77 3.46
N PRO A 162 1.99 5.86 3.23
CA PRO A 162 2.03 4.50 3.76
C PRO A 162 3.34 3.78 3.45
N SER A 163 3.80 2.92 4.37
CA SER A 163 5.07 2.19 4.23
C SER A 163 5.12 1.30 2.98
N LEU A 164 3.98 0.73 2.61
CA LEU A 164 3.78 -0.01 1.37
C LEU A 164 2.64 0.66 0.58
N VAL A 165 2.89 1.00 -0.67
CA VAL A 165 1.85 1.49 -1.59
C VAL A 165 1.68 0.49 -2.73
N ILE A 166 0.46 0.00 -2.91
CA ILE A 166 0.06 -0.82 -4.04
C ILE A 166 -0.73 0.05 -5.01
N GLY A 167 -0.25 0.18 -6.23
CA GLY A 167 -0.89 0.99 -7.26
C GLY A 167 -1.02 0.29 -8.60
N THR A 168 -1.97 0.74 -9.42
CA THR A 168 -2.08 0.29 -10.80
C THR A 168 -1.20 1.15 -11.71
N VAL A 169 -0.66 0.53 -12.77
CA VAL A 169 0.26 1.18 -13.73
C VAL A 169 -0.33 2.46 -14.33
N ASP A 170 -1.65 2.49 -14.58
CA ASP A 170 -2.35 3.66 -15.10
C ASP A 170 -2.35 4.86 -14.13
N LYS A 171 -2.28 4.63 -12.82
CA LYS A 171 -2.11 5.72 -11.85
C LYS A 171 -0.73 6.39 -11.96
N PHE A 172 0.30 5.62 -12.27
CA PHE A 172 1.64 6.16 -12.48
C PHE A 172 1.74 7.02 -13.75
N ALA A 173 0.94 6.74 -14.77
CA ALA A 173 0.83 7.60 -15.93
C ALA A 173 0.30 9.01 -15.61
N GLN A 174 -0.36 9.20 -14.45
CA GLN A 174 -0.84 10.49 -13.98
C GLN A 174 0.19 11.29 -13.17
N LEU A 175 1.37 10.74 -12.88
CA LEU A 175 2.43 11.41 -12.10
C LEU A 175 2.72 12.85 -12.56
N PRO A 176 2.89 13.12 -13.88
CA PRO A 176 3.19 14.47 -14.35
C PRO A 176 2.03 15.45 -14.16
N LEU A 177 0.81 14.97 -13.99
CA LEU A 177 -0.41 15.78 -13.93
C LEU A 177 -0.84 16.11 -12.50
N ARG A 178 -0.25 15.47 -11.49
CA ARG A 178 -0.65 15.58 -10.07
C ARG A 178 0.56 15.78 -9.19
N GLY A 179 0.85 17.02 -8.84
CA GLY A 179 2.01 17.38 -8.01
C GLY A 179 2.07 16.66 -6.67
N GLN A 180 0.91 16.42 -6.03
CA GLN A 180 0.83 15.70 -4.75
C GLN A 180 1.39 14.27 -4.79
N THR A 181 1.50 13.65 -5.96
CA THR A 181 2.16 12.34 -6.11
C THR A 181 3.63 12.38 -5.69
N GLY A 182 4.25 13.54 -5.72
CA GLY A 182 5.61 13.76 -5.22
C GLY A 182 5.78 13.35 -3.76
N LEU A 183 4.72 13.39 -2.95
CA LEU A 183 4.75 12.93 -1.55
C LEU A 183 5.11 11.45 -1.43
N LEU A 184 4.68 10.60 -2.37
CA LEU A 184 5.04 9.18 -2.39
C LEU A 184 6.54 8.94 -2.61
N PHE A 185 7.23 9.94 -3.16
CA PHE A 185 8.68 9.95 -3.36
C PHE A 185 9.41 10.83 -2.33
N GLY A 186 8.75 11.13 -1.22
CA GLY A 186 9.33 11.91 -0.13
C GLY A 186 9.48 13.40 -0.38
N ARG A 187 8.89 13.93 -1.47
CA ARG A 187 8.98 15.36 -1.84
C ARG A 187 7.99 16.19 -1.02
N THR A 188 8.33 16.44 0.23
CA THR A 188 7.57 17.29 1.14
C THR A 188 8.45 18.35 1.76
N ARG A 189 7.84 19.43 2.27
CA ARG A 189 8.51 20.53 3.01
C ARG A 189 7.83 20.85 4.33
N SER A 190 6.61 20.35 4.52
CA SER A 190 5.86 20.59 5.74
C SER A 190 4.88 19.45 6.04
N GLY A 191 4.60 19.27 7.31
CA GLY A 191 3.64 18.32 7.82
C GLY A 191 2.73 18.93 8.87
N CYS A 192 1.58 18.37 9.09
CA CYS A 192 0.63 18.71 10.12
C CYS A 192 0.36 17.48 10.98
N ALA A 193 0.54 17.58 12.29
CA ALA A 193 0.30 16.48 13.22
C ALA A 193 -1.13 15.91 13.15
N ARG A 194 -2.11 16.72 12.69
CA ARG A 194 -3.51 16.29 12.56
C ARG A 194 -3.80 15.60 11.24
N GLN A 195 -3.25 16.10 10.12
CA GLN A 195 -3.63 15.64 8.78
C GLN A 195 -2.49 15.03 7.96
N GLY A 196 -1.26 14.97 8.49
CA GLY A 196 -0.10 14.39 7.80
C GLY A 196 0.64 15.37 6.91
N TYR A 197 1.34 14.87 5.88
CA TYR A 197 2.18 15.69 5.01
C TYR A 197 1.37 16.57 4.07
N ARG A 198 1.94 17.74 3.74
CA ARG A 198 1.25 18.78 2.98
C ARG A 198 1.84 18.95 1.58
N HIS A 199 0.95 19.21 0.64
CA HIS A 199 1.29 19.64 -0.72
C HIS A 199 0.28 20.72 -1.15
N PRO A 200 0.64 21.74 -1.94
CA PRO A 200 -0.28 22.80 -2.36
C PRO A 200 -1.60 22.29 -2.94
N ASP A 201 -1.54 21.26 -3.81
CA ASP A 201 -2.73 20.67 -4.45
C ASP A 201 -3.68 19.98 -3.44
N LEU A 202 -3.17 19.54 -2.29
CA LEU A 202 -3.98 18.96 -1.20
C LEU A 202 -4.49 20.05 -0.27
N VAL A 203 -3.65 21.03 0.10
CA VAL A 203 -4.00 22.10 1.02
C VAL A 203 -5.23 22.87 0.54
N ALA A 204 -5.33 23.12 -0.76
CA ALA A 204 -6.47 23.80 -1.36
C ALA A 204 -7.82 23.10 -1.09
N LYS A 205 -7.81 21.78 -0.84
CA LYS A 205 -9.02 20.96 -0.63
C LYS A 205 -9.18 20.43 0.80
N THR A 206 -8.10 20.37 1.57
CA THR A 206 -8.10 19.74 2.91
C THR A 206 -8.27 20.71 4.08
N GLU A 207 -8.41 21.99 3.81
CA GLU A 207 -8.51 23.07 4.83
C GLU A 207 -7.31 23.15 5.80
N CYS A 208 -6.23 22.41 5.56
CA CYS A 208 -5.01 22.49 6.35
C CYS A 208 -4.21 23.76 6.00
N LYS A 209 -4.77 24.93 6.33
CA LYS A 209 -4.17 26.25 6.06
C LYS A 209 -2.90 26.48 6.89
N ASP A 210 -2.13 27.50 6.54
CA ASP A 210 -0.89 27.83 7.25
C ASP A 210 -1.11 28.27 8.70
N GLY A 211 -2.29 28.78 9.02
CA GLY A 211 -2.72 29.07 10.40
C GLY A 211 -2.92 27.83 11.26
N GLY A 212 -2.98 26.65 10.65
CA GLY A 212 -3.18 25.38 11.33
C GLY A 212 -4.64 25.10 11.68
N HIS A 213 -4.81 24.23 12.65
CA HIS A 213 -6.12 23.82 13.14
C HIS A 213 -6.32 24.25 14.58
N PRO A 214 -7.46 24.90 14.93
CA PRO A 214 -7.81 25.18 16.31
C PRO A 214 -8.04 23.90 17.11
N GLN A 215 -8.04 23.99 18.43
CA GLN A 215 -8.46 22.89 19.29
C GLN A 215 -9.90 22.47 18.96
N ARG A 216 -10.14 21.15 18.91
CA ARG A 216 -11.46 20.59 18.65
C ARG A 216 -11.70 19.38 19.56
N GLY A 217 -12.53 19.54 20.59
CA GLY A 217 -12.72 18.52 21.61
C GLY A 217 -11.41 18.16 22.31
N SER A 218 -11.08 16.87 22.34
CA SER A 218 -9.83 16.36 22.90
C SER A 218 -8.60 16.56 21.99
N LEU A 219 -8.79 16.98 20.73
CA LEU A 219 -7.70 17.22 19.79
C LEU A 219 -7.06 18.58 20.04
N PRO A 220 -5.75 18.63 20.39
CA PRO A 220 -5.07 19.89 20.62
C PRO A 220 -4.98 20.72 19.34
N GLY A 221 -4.92 22.02 19.48
CA GLY A 221 -4.60 22.94 18.38
C GLY A 221 -3.22 22.57 17.81
N THR A 222 -3.07 22.64 16.50
CA THR A 222 -1.80 22.33 15.83
C THR A 222 -1.56 23.25 14.66
N LYS A 223 -0.29 23.58 14.43
CA LYS A 223 0.16 24.32 13.24
C LYS A 223 1.03 23.44 12.37
N PRO A 224 1.00 23.65 11.04
CA PRO A 224 1.96 23.00 10.17
C PRO A 224 3.40 23.32 10.58
N GLN A 225 4.25 22.30 10.53
CA GLN A 225 5.67 22.43 10.82
C GLN A 225 6.47 22.13 9.57
N THR A 226 7.58 22.84 9.40
CA THR A 226 8.56 22.54 8.35
C THR A 226 9.19 21.17 8.66
N CYS A 227 9.29 20.33 7.67
CA CYS A 227 10.00 19.05 7.74
C CYS A 227 10.96 18.90 6.57
N GLY A 228 12.00 18.09 6.76
CA GLY A 228 12.89 17.69 5.68
C GLY A 228 12.19 16.78 4.67
N MET A 229 12.84 16.59 3.52
CA MET A 229 12.41 15.57 2.56
C MET A 229 12.46 14.18 3.21
N LEU A 230 11.45 13.38 2.93
CA LEU A 230 11.42 11.98 3.36
C LEU A 230 12.30 11.12 2.44
N ARG A 231 12.69 9.98 2.95
CA ARG A 231 13.38 8.98 2.14
C ARG A 231 12.43 8.43 1.08
N PRO A 232 12.83 8.40 -0.20
CA PRO A 232 12.03 7.81 -1.26
C PRO A 232 11.99 6.27 -1.15
N PRO A 233 11.13 5.57 -1.92
CA PRO A 233 11.06 4.12 -1.92
C PRO A 233 12.42 3.44 -2.14
N ASP A 234 12.70 2.41 -1.33
CA ASP A 234 13.90 1.57 -1.44
C ASP A 234 13.69 0.36 -2.35
N LEU A 235 12.44 -0.05 -2.49
CA LEU A 235 12.05 -1.23 -3.26
C LEU A 235 10.87 -0.88 -4.17
N ILE A 236 11.02 -1.21 -5.44
CA ILE A 236 9.94 -1.16 -6.42
C ILE A 236 9.67 -2.59 -6.87
N ILE A 237 8.42 -3.03 -6.77
CA ILE A 237 7.97 -4.33 -7.24
C ILE A 237 7.05 -4.10 -8.43
N GLN A 238 7.35 -4.73 -9.57
CA GLN A 238 6.52 -4.71 -10.76
C GLN A 238 6.00 -6.10 -11.05
N ASP A 239 4.70 -6.29 -10.84
CA ASP A 239 4.08 -7.57 -11.17
C ASP A 239 3.62 -7.61 -12.63
N GLU A 240 3.53 -8.83 -13.18
CA GLU A 240 3.09 -9.11 -14.55
C GLU A 240 3.80 -8.25 -15.61
N LEU A 241 5.13 -8.16 -15.53
CA LEU A 241 5.93 -7.29 -16.40
C LEU A 241 5.66 -7.52 -17.89
N HIS A 242 5.33 -8.75 -18.30
CA HIS A 242 5.06 -9.09 -19.70
C HIS A 242 3.84 -8.37 -20.28
N LEU A 243 2.91 -7.88 -19.45
CA LEU A 243 1.77 -7.09 -19.89
C LEU A 243 2.13 -5.64 -20.23
N ILE A 244 3.31 -5.18 -19.79
CA ILE A 244 3.80 -3.83 -20.09
C ILE A 244 4.53 -3.85 -21.43
N SER A 245 3.76 -3.77 -22.51
CA SER A 245 4.27 -3.84 -23.89
C SER A 245 3.52 -2.88 -24.82
N GLY A 246 4.01 -2.70 -26.03
CA GLY A 246 3.40 -1.82 -27.02
C GLY A 246 3.25 -0.36 -26.54
N ALA A 247 2.11 0.25 -26.79
CA ALA A 247 1.82 1.65 -26.41
C ALA A 247 1.92 1.87 -24.89
N LEU A 248 1.44 0.92 -24.06
CA LEU A 248 1.58 0.97 -22.61
C LEU A 248 3.05 0.95 -22.22
N GLY A 249 3.87 0.10 -22.82
CA GLY A 249 5.32 0.03 -22.56
C GLY A 249 6.03 1.35 -22.88
N THR A 250 5.66 2.03 -23.95
CA THR A 250 6.21 3.35 -24.29
C THR A 250 5.86 4.39 -23.23
N MET A 251 4.61 4.45 -22.80
CA MET A 251 4.20 5.36 -21.70
C MET A 251 4.93 5.06 -20.40
N VAL A 252 5.04 3.77 -20.03
CA VAL A 252 5.76 3.35 -18.84
C VAL A 252 7.22 3.79 -18.90
N GLY A 253 7.92 3.56 -20.00
CA GLY A 253 9.31 3.98 -20.18
C GLY A 253 9.53 5.50 -19.99
N LEU A 254 8.56 6.32 -20.42
CA LEU A 254 8.63 7.77 -20.24
C LEU A 254 8.56 8.16 -18.75
N TYR A 255 7.59 7.66 -18.00
CA TYR A 255 7.48 8.02 -16.59
C TYR A 255 8.50 7.29 -15.69
N GLU A 256 9.04 6.14 -16.11
CA GLU A 256 10.10 5.44 -15.36
C GLU A 256 11.36 6.29 -15.21
N THR A 257 11.69 7.10 -16.20
CA THR A 257 12.79 8.08 -16.07
C THR A 257 12.55 9.04 -14.90
N ALA A 258 11.32 9.53 -14.74
CA ALA A 258 10.96 10.40 -13.63
C ALA A 258 10.95 9.62 -12.30
N VAL A 259 10.40 8.41 -12.26
CA VAL A 259 10.39 7.56 -11.07
C VAL A 259 11.82 7.26 -10.63
N ASP A 260 12.70 6.86 -11.53
CA ASP A 260 14.11 6.58 -11.23
C ASP A 260 14.80 7.81 -10.63
N ARG A 261 14.58 8.99 -11.21
CA ARG A 261 15.13 10.25 -10.70
C ARG A 261 14.59 10.61 -9.32
N MET A 262 13.29 10.43 -9.09
CA MET A 262 12.65 10.74 -7.81
C MET A 262 13.01 9.76 -6.70
N THR A 263 13.34 8.52 -7.05
CA THR A 263 13.71 7.47 -6.10
C THR A 263 15.22 7.35 -5.87
N SER A 264 16.03 8.04 -6.67
CA SER A 264 17.49 8.10 -6.48
C SER A 264 17.83 9.13 -5.40
N TRP A 265 18.76 8.78 -4.51
CA TRP A 265 19.20 9.63 -3.41
C TRP A 265 20.67 9.34 -3.05
N THR A 266 21.24 10.08 -2.11
CA THR A 266 22.65 9.96 -1.76
C THR A 266 22.82 9.49 -0.32
N VAL A 267 23.66 8.48 -0.11
CA VAL A 267 24.06 7.98 1.20
C VAL A 267 25.57 8.01 1.28
N GLY A 268 26.12 8.76 2.24
CA GLY A 268 27.57 8.86 2.41
C GLY A 268 28.33 9.29 1.14
N GLY A 269 27.73 10.18 0.33
CA GLY A 269 28.32 10.62 -0.95
C GLY A 269 28.08 9.67 -2.14
N THR A 270 27.53 8.48 -1.91
CA THR A 270 27.24 7.50 -2.96
C THR A 270 25.79 7.62 -3.42
N ALA A 271 25.59 7.67 -4.74
CA ALA A 271 24.24 7.63 -5.32
C ALA A 271 23.63 6.23 -5.16
N VAL A 272 22.44 6.17 -4.59
CA VAL A 272 21.69 4.93 -4.36
C VAL A 272 20.39 4.98 -5.14
N ARG A 273 20.06 3.87 -5.78
CA ARG A 273 18.80 3.67 -6.51
C ARG A 273 17.99 2.56 -5.82
N PRO A 274 16.64 2.57 -5.91
CA PRO A 274 15.84 1.50 -5.35
C PRO A 274 16.15 0.16 -6.02
N LYS A 275 16.01 -0.93 -5.27
CA LYS A 275 15.99 -2.26 -5.87
C LYS A 275 14.69 -2.40 -6.68
N LEU A 276 14.81 -2.92 -7.91
CA LEU A 276 13.68 -3.28 -8.75
C LEU A 276 13.54 -4.80 -8.77
N VAL A 277 12.37 -5.30 -8.42
CA VAL A 277 12.00 -6.72 -8.54
C VAL A 277 10.80 -6.80 -9.48
N ALA A 278 10.89 -7.65 -10.50
CA ALA A 278 9.80 -7.85 -11.43
C ALA A 278 9.42 -9.33 -11.50
N SER A 279 8.11 -9.62 -11.51
CA SER A 279 7.59 -10.96 -11.81
C SER A 279 7.05 -10.99 -13.25
N THR A 280 7.19 -12.13 -13.91
CA THR A 280 6.69 -12.31 -15.28
C THR A 280 6.43 -13.79 -15.58
N ALA A 281 5.36 -14.08 -16.30
CA ALA A 281 5.05 -15.43 -16.75
C ALA A 281 6.01 -15.93 -17.85
N THR A 282 6.66 -15.03 -18.60
CA THR A 282 7.56 -15.39 -19.71
C THR A 282 8.88 -14.65 -19.61
N VAL A 283 9.98 -15.39 -19.71
CA VAL A 283 11.35 -14.85 -19.63
C VAL A 283 11.91 -14.49 -21.01
N ARG A 284 11.21 -14.92 -22.07
CA ARG A 284 11.67 -14.69 -23.46
C ARG A 284 11.69 -13.18 -23.75
N ARG A 285 12.87 -12.64 -24.11
CA ARG A 285 13.13 -11.20 -24.33
C ARG A 285 13.08 -10.31 -23.09
N ALA A 286 12.99 -10.87 -21.87
CA ALA A 286 12.93 -10.08 -20.63
C ALA A 286 14.11 -9.10 -20.51
N LYS A 287 15.34 -9.49 -20.92
CA LYS A 287 16.51 -8.60 -20.89
C LYS A 287 16.30 -7.32 -21.70
N GLY A 288 15.82 -7.44 -22.94
CA GLY A 288 15.53 -6.27 -23.79
C GLY A 288 14.40 -5.41 -23.22
N GLN A 289 13.33 -6.03 -22.71
CA GLN A 289 12.21 -5.33 -22.10
C GLN A 289 12.62 -4.55 -20.84
N VAL A 290 13.37 -5.17 -19.93
CA VAL A 290 13.86 -4.54 -18.70
C VAL A 290 14.80 -3.38 -19.03
N HIS A 291 15.72 -3.58 -19.99
CA HIS A 291 16.61 -2.51 -20.42
C HIS A 291 15.84 -1.33 -21.02
N SER A 292 14.88 -1.59 -21.89
CA SER A 292 14.06 -0.53 -22.52
C SER A 292 13.19 0.23 -21.55
N LEU A 293 12.62 -0.45 -20.52
CA LEU A 293 11.72 0.18 -19.56
C LEU A 293 12.46 0.89 -18.43
N PHE A 294 13.52 0.27 -17.90
CA PHE A 294 14.13 0.69 -16.63
C PHE A 294 15.59 1.13 -16.77
N ASN A 295 16.18 0.95 -17.94
CA ASN A 295 17.62 1.20 -18.19
C ASN A 295 18.51 0.52 -17.10
N ARG A 296 18.26 -0.78 -16.87
CA ARG A 296 18.96 -1.61 -15.88
C ARG A 296 19.34 -2.96 -16.46
N ASP A 297 20.39 -3.56 -15.89
CA ASP A 297 20.74 -4.94 -16.14
C ASP A 297 19.76 -5.88 -15.42
N LEU A 298 19.59 -7.07 -16.00
CA LEU A 298 18.69 -8.11 -15.52
C LEU A 298 19.46 -9.27 -14.92
N SER A 299 19.10 -9.64 -13.70
CA SER A 299 19.42 -10.95 -13.11
C SER A 299 18.13 -11.75 -12.97
N ILE A 300 18.14 -12.99 -13.46
CA ILE A 300 16.96 -13.87 -13.40
C ILE A 300 17.07 -14.74 -12.15
N PHE A 301 15.98 -14.84 -11.40
CA PHE A 301 15.87 -15.68 -10.22
C PHE A 301 14.51 -16.42 -10.24
N PRO A 302 14.45 -17.71 -9.92
CA PRO A 302 15.61 -18.58 -9.69
C PRO A 302 16.45 -18.79 -10.94
N ALA A 303 17.71 -19.22 -10.76
CA ALA A 303 18.54 -19.59 -11.90
C ALA A 303 17.89 -20.74 -12.71
N PRO A 304 18.09 -20.77 -14.04
CA PRO A 304 17.62 -21.90 -14.84
C PRO A 304 18.15 -23.23 -14.31
N VAL A 305 17.29 -24.23 -14.26
CA VAL A 305 17.63 -25.59 -13.80
C VAL A 305 17.79 -26.53 -15.00
N LEU A 306 18.59 -27.58 -14.83
CA LEU A 306 18.78 -28.61 -15.85
C LEU A 306 17.69 -29.68 -15.78
N ASP A 307 17.14 -29.92 -14.59
CA ASP A 307 16.07 -30.87 -14.33
C ASP A 307 14.85 -30.17 -13.77
N ALA A 308 13.68 -30.38 -14.38
CA ALA A 308 12.42 -29.82 -13.92
C ALA A 308 11.93 -30.43 -12.58
N GLY A 309 12.43 -31.62 -12.21
CA GLY A 309 12.12 -32.28 -10.95
C GLY A 309 12.87 -31.69 -9.75
N GLU A 310 13.93 -30.92 -9.98
CA GLU A 310 14.71 -30.30 -8.91
C GLU A 310 14.94 -28.82 -9.20
N THR A 311 14.28 -27.96 -8.43
CA THR A 311 14.40 -26.50 -8.56
C THR A 311 14.92 -25.90 -7.26
N PHE A 312 15.25 -24.60 -7.27
CA PHE A 312 15.63 -23.87 -6.05
C PHE A 312 14.56 -23.95 -4.95
N PHE A 313 13.27 -24.01 -5.32
CA PHE A 313 12.16 -23.96 -4.36
C PHE A 313 11.54 -25.32 -4.06
N SER A 314 11.74 -26.32 -4.89
CA SER A 314 11.04 -27.62 -4.77
C SER A 314 11.82 -28.75 -5.38
N THR A 315 11.72 -29.89 -4.73
CA THR A 315 12.18 -31.18 -5.25
C THR A 315 10.96 -32.07 -5.47
N GLN A 316 10.87 -32.71 -6.62
CA GLN A 316 9.80 -33.63 -6.93
C GLN A 316 10.04 -34.95 -6.19
N ILE A 317 9.09 -35.29 -5.32
CA ILE A 317 9.09 -36.57 -4.61
C ILE A 317 8.36 -37.61 -5.49
N PRO A 318 8.90 -38.85 -5.63
CA PRO A 318 8.19 -39.93 -6.32
C PRO A 318 6.79 -40.15 -5.69
N VAL A 319 5.84 -40.47 -6.55
CA VAL A 319 4.47 -40.79 -6.11
C VAL A 319 4.49 -42.19 -5.49
N ASP A 320 4.06 -42.28 -4.24
CA ASP A 320 3.86 -43.51 -3.48
C ASP A 320 2.57 -43.43 -2.65
N ASP A 321 2.31 -44.43 -1.80
CA ASP A 321 1.09 -44.50 -0.98
C ASP A 321 1.05 -43.38 0.09
N ASP A 322 2.20 -42.94 0.57
CA ASP A 322 2.33 -41.85 1.56
C ASP A 322 2.33 -40.45 0.91
N HIS A 323 2.73 -40.41 -0.37
CA HIS A 323 2.79 -39.19 -1.17
C HIS A 323 1.98 -39.30 -2.45
N PRO A 324 0.65 -39.31 -2.36
CA PRO A 324 -0.22 -39.50 -3.53
C PRO A 324 -0.08 -38.29 -4.50
N GLY A 325 0.09 -38.64 -5.77
CA GLY A 325 0.19 -37.63 -6.83
C GLY A 325 -1.14 -36.95 -7.12
N ARG A 326 -1.09 -35.87 -7.89
CA ARG A 326 -2.28 -35.16 -8.34
C ARG A 326 -2.99 -35.98 -9.42
N ARG A 327 -4.26 -36.30 -9.20
CA ARG A 327 -5.11 -36.95 -10.18
C ARG A 327 -5.86 -35.91 -11.00
N TYR A 328 -5.72 -35.97 -12.33
CA TYR A 328 -6.46 -35.13 -13.26
C TYR A 328 -7.65 -35.93 -13.80
N LEU A 329 -8.85 -35.42 -13.60
CA LEU A 329 -10.08 -36.00 -14.13
C LEU A 329 -10.61 -35.09 -15.24
N GLY A 330 -10.61 -35.57 -16.46
CA GLY A 330 -11.28 -34.90 -17.58
C GLY A 330 -12.75 -35.32 -17.61
N VAL A 331 -13.67 -34.38 -17.41
CA VAL A 331 -15.10 -34.58 -17.59
C VAL A 331 -15.49 -33.97 -18.93
N CYS A 332 -15.85 -34.84 -19.89
CA CYS A 332 -16.38 -34.42 -21.17
C CYS A 332 -17.91 -34.27 -21.06
N ALA A 333 -18.41 -33.05 -21.17
CA ALA A 333 -19.84 -32.82 -21.36
C ALA A 333 -20.17 -33.16 -22.83
N HIS A 334 -20.93 -34.20 -23.09
CA HIS A 334 -21.51 -34.43 -24.40
C HIS A 334 -22.47 -33.28 -24.68
N GLY A 335 -22.13 -32.46 -25.69
CA GLY A 335 -22.84 -31.24 -26.01
C GLY A 335 -24.34 -31.49 -26.27
N GLN A 336 -25.16 -30.54 -25.81
CA GLN A 336 -26.55 -30.38 -26.24
C GLN A 336 -26.55 -29.76 -27.64
#